data_2cfde9c87a6941fe63c1201acbb2227d
#
_entry.id   2cfde9c87a6941fe63c1201acbb2227d
#
_cell.length_a   1.000
_cell.length_b   1.000
_cell.length_c   1.000
_cell.angle_alpha   90.00
_cell.angle_beta   90.00
_cell.angle_gamma   90.00
#
_symmetry.space_group_name_H-M   'P 1'
#
loop_
_entity.id
_entity.type
_entity.pdbx_description
1 polymer ?
#
loop_
_entity_poly.entity_id
_entity_poly.type
_entity_poly.pdbx_seq_one_letter_code
_entity_poly.pdbx_strand_id
1 'polypeptide(L)'
;ETEIWQGKLHKVNGENVEKAVRFILRPLNPADAEAMGKLSENIYRHLRKGEECFIHKHSGEYFYNVFDNPHLRYTGIFVGNTLIGMSYLKICENFQELQEELPNAEYDFFRAERNGGKSRVASFGADSVLPEYRGNALNSVMVNYRLKLAEQMGCTDCTSIVDRKNKWNMAPYFSGRFNLFATAVDPSDGGKISLLHRPLGKETVLSCFKPRIMLPFDRFELIDGLIGRGFVGIDFNRETGGVLFAHSSYYTNKGRTIDGIQLLQQRKMVGMSL
;
A
#
# COMPACT_ATOMS: atom_id res chain seq x y z
N GLU A 1 16.43 2.99 19.31
CA GLU A 1 16.90 1.64 18.85
C GLU A 1 15.92 1.10 17.84
N THR A 2 16.42 0.71 16.68
CA THR A 2 15.56 0.20 15.60
C THR A 2 15.26 -1.27 15.87
N GLU A 3 13.99 -1.59 16.03
CA GLU A 3 13.54 -2.93 16.39
C GLU A 3 13.80 -3.92 15.25
N ILE A 4 14.34 -5.07 15.58
CA ILE A 4 14.54 -6.21 14.67
C ILE A 4 13.43 -7.21 14.92
N TRP A 5 12.68 -7.56 13.88
CA TRP A 5 11.67 -8.62 13.95
C TRP A 5 12.23 -9.94 13.44
N GLN A 6 11.74 -11.03 13.98
CA GLN A 6 12.12 -12.38 13.59
C GLN A 6 10.87 -13.22 13.34
N GLY A 7 10.99 -14.16 12.42
CA GLY A 7 9.92 -15.07 12.11
C GLY A 7 10.42 -16.35 11.44
N LYS A 8 9.47 -17.15 10.98
CA LYS A 8 9.74 -18.42 10.32
C LYS A 8 9.02 -18.51 8.99
N LEU A 9 9.71 -19.03 7.99
CA LEU A 9 9.14 -19.42 6.70
C LEU A 9 8.72 -20.87 6.78
N HIS A 10 7.59 -21.18 6.21
CA HIS A 10 7.04 -22.55 6.14
C HIS A 10 7.05 -23.09 4.72
N LYS A 11 7.31 -22.22 3.74
CA LYS A 11 7.35 -22.57 2.30
C LYS A 11 8.60 -22.00 1.64
N VAL A 12 9.22 -22.79 0.78
CA VAL A 12 10.27 -22.35 -0.16
C VAL A 12 9.94 -22.98 -1.51
N ASN A 13 10.03 -22.21 -2.60
CA ASN A 13 9.62 -22.65 -3.95
C ASN A 13 8.17 -23.16 -4.04
N GLY A 14 7.28 -22.66 -3.18
CA GLY A 14 5.88 -23.10 -3.12
C GLY A 14 5.65 -24.39 -2.32
N GLU A 15 6.69 -25.08 -1.91
CA GLU A 15 6.63 -26.32 -1.16
C GLU A 15 6.81 -26.09 0.34
N ASN A 16 6.14 -26.90 1.16
CA ASN A 16 6.34 -26.87 2.60
C ASN A 16 7.74 -27.39 2.95
N VAL A 17 8.44 -26.67 3.82
CA VAL A 17 9.75 -27.09 4.31
C VAL A 17 9.62 -27.95 5.57
N GLU A 18 10.39 -29.02 5.68
CA GLU A 18 10.40 -29.90 6.86
C GLU A 18 10.80 -29.15 8.13
N LYS A 19 11.79 -28.25 8.02
CA LYS A 19 12.22 -27.37 9.09
C LYS A 19 11.99 -25.92 8.71
N ALA A 20 11.26 -25.22 9.55
CA ALA A 20 11.01 -23.79 9.35
C ALA A 20 12.32 -22.99 9.27
N VAL A 21 12.46 -22.24 8.18
CA VAL A 21 13.62 -21.38 7.94
C VAL A 21 13.42 -20.06 8.67
N ARG A 22 14.38 -19.64 9.48
CA ARG A 22 14.31 -18.35 10.20
C ARG A 22 14.57 -17.19 9.24
N PHE A 23 13.82 -16.12 9.41
CA PHE A 23 14.10 -14.84 8.78
C PHE A 23 14.24 -13.72 9.81
N ILE A 24 14.94 -12.67 9.41
CA ILE A 24 15.08 -11.42 10.16
C ILE A 24 14.52 -10.30 9.29
N LEU A 25 13.69 -9.41 9.86
CA LEU A 25 13.28 -8.16 9.24
C LEU A 25 13.92 -7.01 10.00
N ARG A 26 14.62 -6.15 9.31
CA ARG A 26 15.31 -4.98 9.85
C ARG A 26 15.32 -3.80 8.87
N PRO A 27 15.61 -2.60 9.34
CA PRO A 27 15.93 -1.50 8.45
C PRO A 27 17.13 -1.84 7.57
N LEU A 28 17.09 -1.31 6.36
CA LEU A 28 18.21 -1.32 5.42
C LEU A 28 19.03 -0.05 5.57
N ASN A 29 20.30 -0.14 5.22
CA ASN A 29 21.26 0.94 5.28
C ASN A 29 22.12 0.97 3.99
N PRO A 30 22.97 1.97 3.76
CA PRO A 30 23.76 2.08 2.54
C PRO A 30 24.59 0.83 2.20
N ALA A 31 25.06 0.07 3.19
CA ALA A 31 25.81 -1.17 2.94
C ALA A 31 24.94 -2.29 2.30
N ASP A 32 23.62 -2.18 2.39
CA ASP A 32 22.68 -3.12 1.79
C ASP A 32 22.33 -2.78 0.32
N ALA A 33 22.77 -1.62 -0.19
CA ALA A 33 22.36 -1.08 -1.50
C ALA A 33 22.61 -2.06 -2.66
N GLU A 34 23.74 -2.75 -2.66
CA GLU A 34 24.04 -3.74 -3.70
C GLU A 34 23.09 -4.94 -3.62
N ALA A 35 22.77 -5.42 -2.43
CA ALA A 35 21.81 -6.51 -2.23
C ALA A 35 20.39 -6.09 -2.68
N MET A 36 20.00 -4.83 -2.44
CA MET A 36 18.74 -4.26 -2.92
C MET A 36 18.68 -4.22 -4.45
N GLY A 37 19.76 -3.81 -5.11
CA GLY A 37 19.87 -3.82 -6.57
C GLY A 37 19.73 -5.24 -7.14
N LYS A 38 20.42 -6.21 -6.57
CA LYS A 38 20.31 -7.64 -6.96
C LYS A 38 18.89 -8.18 -6.76
N LEU A 39 18.25 -7.83 -5.63
CA LEU A 39 16.86 -8.21 -5.37
C LEU A 39 15.91 -7.59 -6.41
N SER A 40 16.03 -6.29 -6.67
CA SER A 40 15.23 -5.57 -7.67
C SER A 40 15.36 -6.21 -9.06
N GLU A 41 16.58 -6.48 -9.49
CA GLU A 41 16.85 -7.14 -10.78
C GLU A 41 16.25 -8.56 -10.85
N ASN A 42 16.42 -9.34 -9.78
CA ASN A 42 15.87 -10.70 -9.73
C ASN A 42 14.34 -10.68 -9.83
N ILE A 43 13.68 -9.83 -9.08
CA ILE A 43 12.21 -9.71 -9.11
C ILE A 43 11.75 -9.27 -10.49
N TYR A 44 12.40 -8.25 -11.09
CA TYR A 44 12.05 -7.76 -12.41
C TYR A 44 12.14 -8.85 -13.49
N ARG A 45 13.16 -9.71 -13.44
CA ARG A 45 13.33 -10.86 -14.36
C ARG A 45 12.21 -11.90 -14.25
N HIS A 46 11.53 -11.98 -13.11
CA HIS A 46 10.46 -12.94 -12.83
C HIS A 46 9.05 -12.34 -12.98
N LEU A 47 8.93 -11.09 -13.42
CA LEU A 47 7.65 -10.50 -13.77
C LEU A 47 7.07 -11.18 -15.01
N ARG A 48 5.77 -11.38 -14.99
CA ARG A 48 5.05 -11.84 -16.17
C ARG A 48 4.84 -10.69 -17.14
N LYS A 49 4.62 -10.99 -18.39
CA LYS A 49 4.24 -9.99 -19.40
C LYS A 49 3.01 -9.21 -18.94
N GLY A 50 3.13 -7.89 -18.85
CA GLY A 50 2.09 -6.97 -18.37
C GLY A 50 2.10 -6.68 -16.86
N GLU A 51 3.12 -7.19 -16.13
CA GLU A 51 3.35 -6.88 -14.72
C GLU A 51 4.51 -5.87 -14.53
N GLU A 52 5.09 -5.38 -15.62
CA GLU A 52 6.25 -4.48 -15.61
C GLU A 52 5.96 -3.14 -14.90
N CYS A 53 4.66 -2.77 -14.83
CA CYS A 53 4.21 -1.58 -14.09
C CYS A 53 4.22 -1.78 -12.56
N PHE A 54 4.36 -3.01 -12.04
CA PHE A 54 4.29 -3.25 -10.60
C PHE A 54 5.56 -2.85 -9.85
N ILE A 55 6.70 -2.81 -10.52
CA ILE A 55 7.98 -2.47 -9.93
C ILE A 55 8.94 -1.94 -10.98
N HIS A 56 9.68 -0.90 -10.61
CA HIS A 56 10.78 -0.41 -11.42
C HIS A 56 12.08 -1.15 -11.08
N LYS A 57 12.85 -1.47 -12.12
CA LYS A 57 14.19 -2.02 -11.95
C LYS A 57 15.15 -0.90 -11.52
N HIS A 58 15.79 -1.09 -10.38
CA HIS A 58 16.79 -0.16 -9.85
C HIS A 58 18.13 -0.85 -9.61
N SER A 59 19.22 -0.11 -9.83
CA SER A 59 20.60 -0.54 -9.55
C SER A 59 20.97 -0.38 -8.07
N GLY A 60 22.06 -0.98 -7.64
CA GLY A 60 22.63 -0.72 -6.32
C GLY A 60 23.02 0.76 -6.11
N GLU A 61 23.54 1.43 -7.15
CA GLU A 61 23.84 2.85 -7.10
C GLU A 61 22.61 3.72 -6.84
N TYR A 62 21.48 3.42 -7.49
CA TYR A 62 20.20 4.07 -7.19
C TYR A 62 19.85 3.92 -5.72
N PHE A 63 19.91 2.69 -5.18
CA PHE A 63 19.59 2.46 -3.78
C PHE A 63 20.58 3.12 -2.82
N TYR A 64 21.85 3.23 -3.19
CA TYR A 64 22.82 3.97 -2.38
C TYR A 64 22.39 5.44 -2.23
N ASN A 65 22.04 6.08 -3.34
CA ASN A 65 21.66 7.50 -3.35
C ASN A 65 20.33 7.78 -2.63
N VAL A 66 19.39 6.84 -2.59
CA VAL A 66 18.11 7.07 -1.87
C VAL A 66 18.25 7.12 -0.35
N PHE A 67 19.37 6.64 0.20
CA PHE A 67 19.63 6.75 1.64
C PHE A 67 19.97 8.17 2.10
N ASP A 68 20.29 9.07 1.18
CA ASP A 68 20.47 10.50 1.46
C ASP A 68 19.14 11.20 1.79
N ASN A 69 18.01 10.59 1.43
CA ASN A 69 16.70 11.14 1.75
C ASN A 69 16.30 10.81 3.21
N PRO A 70 16.25 11.82 4.10
CA PRO A 70 15.95 11.61 5.51
C PRO A 70 14.50 11.16 5.77
N HIS A 71 13.60 11.33 4.79
CA HIS A 71 12.20 10.95 4.89
C HIS A 71 11.91 9.54 4.40
N LEU A 72 12.88 8.87 3.77
CA LEU A 72 12.72 7.54 3.19
C LEU A 72 13.37 6.47 4.09
N ARG A 73 12.65 5.42 4.37
CA ARG A 73 13.09 4.29 5.19
C ARG A 73 12.83 2.99 4.47
N TYR A 74 13.87 2.30 4.08
CA TYR A 74 13.76 0.94 3.55
C TYR A 74 13.85 -0.09 4.68
N THR A 75 13.09 -1.16 4.53
CA THR A 75 13.14 -2.35 5.39
C THR A 75 13.37 -3.58 4.55
N GLY A 76 14.11 -4.54 5.08
CA GLY A 76 14.44 -5.76 4.37
C GLY A 76 14.24 -7.01 5.21
N ILE A 77 13.86 -8.09 4.53
CA ILE A 77 13.77 -9.43 5.10
C ILE A 77 14.96 -10.23 4.63
N PHE A 78 15.65 -10.87 5.58
CA PHE A 78 16.83 -11.68 5.34
C PHE A 78 16.63 -13.12 5.77
N VAL A 79 17.14 -14.05 4.97
CA VAL A 79 17.39 -15.44 5.35
C VAL A 79 18.90 -15.66 5.32
N GLY A 80 19.48 -15.89 6.49
CA GLY A 80 20.94 -15.80 6.62
C GLY A 80 21.42 -14.39 6.19
N ASN A 81 22.33 -14.35 5.22
CA ASN A 81 22.85 -13.10 4.66
C ASN A 81 22.16 -12.67 3.36
N THR A 82 21.14 -13.39 2.92
CA THR A 82 20.44 -13.11 1.66
C THR A 82 19.23 -12.21 1.90
N LEU A 83 19.18 -11.06 1.26
CA LEU A 83 18.00 -10.19 1.21
C LEU A 83 16.94 -10.84 0.30
N ILE A 84 15.81 -11.25 0.87
CA ILE A 84 14.74 -11.97 0.16
C ILE A 84 13.47 -11.14 -0.08
N GLY A 85 13.37 -10.00 0.57
CA GLY A 85 12.26 -9.06 0.37
C GLY A 85 12.61 -7.70 0.88
N MET A 86 12.02 -6.66 0.29
CA MET A 86 12.17 -5.28 0.74
C MET A 86 10.89 -4.49 0.54
N SER A 87 10.79 -3.40 1.26
CA SER A 87 9.73 -2.40 1.14
C SER A 87 10.22 -1.06 1.65
N TYR A 88 9.52 0.04 1.34
CA TYR A 88 9.82 1.34 1.92
C TYR A 88 8.62 1.99 2.59
N LEU A 89 8.95 2.97 3.42
CA LEU A 89 8.07 3.96 3.99
C LEU A 89 8.70 5.33 3.69
N LYS A 90 7.93 6.24 3.08
CA LYS A 90 8.29 7.65 2.90
C LYS A 90 7.39 8.50 3.80
N ILE A 91 7.99 9.41 4.57
CA ILE A 91 7.25 10.36 5.38
C ILE A 91 7.01 11.60 4.56
N CYS A 92 5.74 11.96 4.41
CA CYS A 92 5.31 13.22 3.82
C CYS A 92 4.96 14.18 4.97
N GLU A 93 5.72 15.25 5.09
CA GLU A 93 5.54 16.24 6.15
C GLU A 93 4.59 17.37 5.76
N ASN A 94 4.27 17.47 4.48
CA ASN A 94 3.37 18.47 3.93
C ASN A 94 2.55 17.90 2.77
N PHE A 95 1.55 18.67 2.35
CA PHE A 95 0.62 18.24 1.30
C PHE A 95 1.30 18.10 -0.08
N GLN A 96 2.30 18.92 -0.39
CA GLN A 96 3.01 18.85 -1.66
C GLN A 96 3.78 17.53 -1.79
N GLU A 97 4.51 17.13 -0.74
CA GLU A 97 5.19 15.82 -0.72
C GLU A 97 4.22 14.65 -0.84
N LEU A 98 3.03 14.78 -0.25
CA LEU A 98 1.99 13.77 -0.38
C LEU A 98 1.42 13.71 -1.80
N GLN A 99 1.27 14.83 -2.48
CA GLN A 99 0.80 14.88 -3.87
C GLN A 99 1.78 14.21 -4.85
N GLU A 100 3.09 14.27 -4.55
CA GLU A 100 4.10 13.56 -5.33
C GLU A 100 3.95 12.04 -5.20
N GLU A 101 3.51 11.56 -4.04
CA GLU A 101 3.30 10.12 -3.78
C GLU A 101 1.92 9.64 -4.21
N LEU A 102 0.91 10.47 -4.13
CA LEU A 102 -0.48 10.13 -4.44
C LEU A 102 -0.99 11.00 -5.57
N PRO A 103 -1.15 10.47 -6.77
CA PRO A 103 -1.68 11.23 -7.90
C PRO A 103 -3.11 11.71 -7.59
N ASN A 104 -3.36 12.99 -7.87
CA ASN A 104 -4.65 13.65 -7.67
C ASN A 104 -5.15 13.67 -6.21
N ALA A 105 -4.22 13.73 -5.26
CA ALA A 105 -4.55 13.73 -3.84
C ALA A 105 -5.03 15.11 -3.35
N GLU A 106 -6.27 15.46 -3.61
CA GLU A 106 -6.98 16.52 -2.90
C GLU A 106 -7.85 15.91 -1.79
N TYR A 107 -7.20 15.29 -0.78
CA TYR A 107 -7.92 14.62 0.29
C TYR A 107 -7.98 15.52 1.52
N ASP A 108 -9.15 16.07 1.83
CA ASP A 108 -9.34 16.95 2.98
C ASP A 108 -8.96 16.31 4.32
N PHE A 109 -8.99 14.98 4.41
CA PHE A 109 -8.58 14.31 5.62
C PHE A 109 -7.07 14.25 5.82
N PHE A 110 -6.26 14.56 4.80
CA PHE A 110 -4.81 14.74 4.91
C PHE A 110 -4.40 16.19 5.21
N ARG A 111 -5.33 17.14 5.18
CA ARG A 111 -4.99 18.54 5.43
C ARG A 111 -4.54 18.74 6.87
N ALA A 112 -3.41 19.41 7.00
CA ALA A 112 -2.75 19.74 8.25
C ALA A 112 -3.64 20.46 9.28
N GLU A 113 -4.67 21.16 8.85
CA GLU A 113 -5.60 21.93 9.67
C GLU A 113 -6.32 21.09 10.75
N ARG A 114 -6.42 19.78 10.56
CA ARG A 114 -7.11 18.90 11.51
C ARG A 114 -6.34 18.56 12.77
N ASN A 115 -5.02 18.70 12.74
CA ASN A 115 -4.14 18.35 13.85
C ASN A 115 -3.25 19.52 14.26
N GLY A 116 -3.73 20.74 14.14
CA GLY A 116 -2.95 21.92 14.49
C GLY A 116 -1.70 22.12 13.61
N GLY A 117 -1.79 21.78 12.33
CA GLY A 117 -0.71 21.98 11.37
C GLY A 117 0.37 20.88 11.35
N LYS A 118 0.20 19.79 12.09
CA LYS A 118 1.21 18.72 12.24
C LYS A 118 0.71 17.36 11.74
N SER A 119 0.22 17.29 10.52
CA SER A 119 -0.12 16.01 9.92
C SER A 119 1.10 15.43 9.21
N ARG A 120 1.57 14.27 9.67
CA ARG A 120 2.60 13.47 9.01
C ARG A 120 1.93 12.24 8.41
N VAL A 121 2.13 12.02 7.14
CA VAL A 121 1.57 10.87 6.43
C VAL A 121 2.69 9.94 6.00
N ALA A 122 2.56 8.66 6.31
CA ALA A 122 3.48 7.64 5.83
C ALA A 122 2.96 7.01 4.53
N SER A 123 3.69 7.17 3.43
CA SER A 123 3.44 6.48 2.17
C SER A 123 4.22 5.18 2.12
N PHE A 124 3.54 4.06 1.84
CA PHE A 124 4.12 2.72 1.77
C PHE A 124 4.27 2.27 0.32
N GLY A 125 5.42 1.69 -0.01
CA GLY A 125 5.66 1.22 -1.37
C GLY A 125 6.74 0.15 -1.50
N ALA A 126 6.97 -0.24 -2.76
CA ALA A 126 7.98 -1.21 -3.20
C ALA A 126 7.93 -2.57 -2.49
N ASP A 127 6.73 -3.07 -2.18
CA ASP A 127 6.55 -4.39 -1.56
C ASP A 127 7.02 -5.50 -2.51
N SER A 128 8.21 -6.02 -2.24
CA SER A 128 8.90 -6.97 -3.11
C SER A 128 9.37 -8.18 -2.31
N VAL A 129 9.09 -9.37 -2.82
CA VAL A 129 9.55 -10.64 -2.24
C VAL A 129 9.98 -11.56 -3.37
N LEU A 130 11.17 -12.17 -3.24
CA LEU A 130 11.67 -13.18 -4.17
C LEU A 130 10.62 -14.27 -4.40
N PRO A 131 10.42 -14.72 -5.64
CA PRO A 131 9.40 -15.71 -6.00
C PRO A 131 9.43 -16.96 -5.13
N GLU A 132 10.63 -17.48 -4.86
CA GLU A 132 10.84 -18.70 -4.07
C GLU A 132 10.38 -18.61 -2.61
N TYR A 133 10.25 -17.40 -2.05
CA TYR A 133 9.82 -17.17 -0.67
C TYR A 133 8.37 -16.66 -0.55
N ARG A 134 7.67 -16.54 -1.68
CA ARG A 134 6.25 -16.14 -1.68
C ARG A 134 5.38 -17.20 -0.99
N GLY A 135 4.17 -16.81 -0.59
CA GLY A 135 3.25 -17.71 0.13
C GLY A 135 3.46 -17.77 1.65
N ASN A 136 4.45 -17.04 2.20
CA ASN A 136 4.73 -16.94 3.63
C ASN A 136 4.17 -15.67 4.30
N ALA A 137 3.27 -14.97 3.66
CA ALA A 137 2.69 -13.71 4.14
C ALA A 137 3.72 -12.60 4.48
N LEU A 138 4.92 -12.63 3.85
CA LEU A 138 6.01 -11.69 4.15
C LEU A 138 5.61 -10.23 3.90
N ASN A 139 4.79 -9.95 2.87
CA ASN A 139 4.27 -8.60 2.66
C ASN A 139 3.43 -8.12 3.84
N SER A 140 2.62 -8.99 4.45
CA SER A 140 1.86 -8.62 5.67
C SER A 140 2.79 -8.34 6.85
N VAL A 141 3.89 -9.06 6.98
CA VAL A 141 4.91 -8.80 8.00
C VAL A 141 5.55 -7.42 7.77
N MET A 142 5.93 -7.10 6.52
CA MET A 142 6.50 -5.80 6.17
C MET A 142 5.51 -4.64 6.37
N VAL A 143 4.23 -4.82 6.00
CA VAL A 143 3.18 -3.81 6.25
C VAL A 143 3.05 -3.54 7.75
N ASN A 144 2.95 -4.58 8.59
CA ASN A 144 2.81 -4.42 10.04
C ASN A 144 4.03 -3.76 10.67
N TYR A 145 5.22 -4.10 10.21
CA TYR A 145 6.45 -3.45 10.67
C TYR A 145 6.47 -1.96 10.35
N ARG A 146 6.13 -1.59 9.10
CA ARG A 146 6.07 -0.19 8.68
C ARG A 146 4.97 0.60 9.40
N LEU A 147 3.84 -0.02 9.73
CA LEU A 147 2.80 0.60 10.55
C LEU A 147 3.34 0.98 11.92
N LYS A 148 4.05 0.05 12.60
CA LYS A 148 4.68 0.35 13.87
C LYS A 148 5.73 1.44 13.76
N LEU A 149 6.54 1.41 12.70
CA LEU A 149 7.54 2.45 12.45
C LEU A 149 6.87 3.82 12.22
N ALA A 150 5.80 3.88 11.43
CA ALA A 150 5.04 5.10 11.19
C ALA A 150 4.46 5.69 12.49
N GLU A 151 3.90 4.84 13.36
CA GLU A 151 3.42 5.25 14.68
C GLU A 151 4.55 5.82 15.56
N GLN A 152 5.70 5.16 15.60
CA GLN A 152 6.88 5.63 16.34
C GLN A 152 7.42 6.96 15.80
N MET A 153 7.29 7.20 14.51
CA MET A 153 7.70 8.46 13.86
C MET A 153 6.64 9.58 13.96
N GLY A 154 5.55 9.33 14.68
CA GLY A 154 4.49 10.31 14.93
C GLY A 154 3.62 10.60 13.71
N CYS A 155 3.53 9.66 12.76
CA CYS A 155 2.59 9.79 11.66
C CYS A 155 1.16 9.66 12.17
N THR A 156 0.26 10.41 11.55
CA THR A 156 -1.19 10.38 11.86
C THR A 156 -1.96 9.47 10.93
N ASP A 157 -1.41 9.23 9.76
CA ASP A 157 -2.05 8.50 8.69
C ASP A 157 -1.02 7.68 7.90
N CYS A 158 -1.46 6.56 7.34
CA CYS A 158 -0.71 5.78 6.37
C CYS A 158 -1.48 5.66 5.07
N THR A 159 -0.75 5.62 3.97
CA THR A 159 -1.31 5.45 2.63
C THR A 159 -0.48 4.49 1.81
N SER A 160 -1.06 3.93 0.77
CA SER A 160 -0.38 3.13 -0.23
C SER A 160 -1.15 3.14 -1.54
N ILE A 161 -0.43 2.89 -2.62
CA ILE A 161 -0.98 2.69 -3.96
C ILE A 161 -0.79 1.23 -4.35
N VAL A 162 -1.83 0.63 -4.92
CA VAL A 162 -1.77 -0.71 -5.48
C VAL A 162 -2.35 -0.68 -6.89
N ASP A 163 -1.57 -1.12 -7.88
CA ASP A 163 -2.07 -1.32 -9.24
C ASP A 163 -3.23 -2.32 -9.22
N ARG A 164 -4.29 -2.02 -9.97
CA ARG A 164 -5.53 -2.82 -9.99
C ARG A 164 -5.35 -4.21 -10.62
N LYS A 165 -4.29 -4.41 -11.40
CA LYS A 165 -3.92 -5.74 -11.88
C LYS A 165 -3.27 -6.59 -10.79
N ASN A 166 -2.66 -5.95 -9.76
CA ASN A 166 -1.96 -6.61 -8.66
C ASN A 166 -2.87 -6.87 -7.45
N LYS A 167 -3.99 -7.54 -7.68
CA LYS A 167 -4.99 -7.83 -6.63
C LYS A 167 -4.42 -8.53 -5.39
N TRP A 168 -3.37 -9.33 -5.56
CA TRP A 168 -2.78 -10.10 -4.47
C TRP A 168 -2.04 -9.22 -3.46
N ASN A 169 -1.58 -8.04 -3.88
CA ASN A 169 -0.98 -7.07 -2.99
C ASN A 169 -2.01 -6.30 -2.12
N MET A 170 -3.31 -6.46 -2.40
CA MET A 170 -4.37 -5.88 -1.56
C MET A 170 -4.46 -6.56 -0.18
N ALA A 171 -4.32 -7.87 -0.13
CA ALA A 171 -4.54 -8.65 1.09
C ALA A 171 -3.63 -8.25 2.28
N PRO A 172 -2.31 -7.98 2.10
CA PRO A 172 -1.45 -7.44 3.16
C PRO A 172 -1.97 -6.14 3.76
N TYR A 173 -2.44 -5.23 2.92
CA TYR A 173 -2.95 -3.94 3.37
C TYR A 173 -4.27 -4.05 4.12
N PHE A 174 -5.22 -4.87 3.63
CA PHE A 174 -6.46 -5.09 4.36
C PHE A 174 -6.21 -5.79 5.72
N SER A 175 -5.29 -6.76 5.79
CA SER A 175 -4.90 -7.32 7.08
C SER A 175 -4.25 -6.30 8.01
N GLY A 176 -3.58 -5.29 7.45
CA GLY A 176 -3.11 -4.09 8.15
C GLY A 176 -4.20 -3.04 8.41
N ARG A 177 -5.47 -3.35 8.21
CA ARG A 177 -6.63 -2.45 8.40
C ARG A 177 -6.61 -1.17 7.54
N PHE A 178 -6.00 -1.23 6.37
CA PHE A 178 -6.18 -0.19 5.36
C PHE A 178 -7.56 -0.30 4.73
N ASN A 179 -8.10 0.83 4.31
CA ASN A 179 -9.35 0.91 3.56
C ASN A 179 -9.06 1.33 2.13
N LEU A 180 -9.69 0.67 1.17
CA LEU A 180 -9.73 1.14 -0.21
C LEU A 180 -10.73 2.30 -0.29
N PHE A 181 -10.24 3.52 -0.32
CA PHE A 181 -11.07 4.72 -0.20
C PHE A 181 -11.24 5.49 -1.51
N ALA A 182 -10.32 5.30 -2.45
CA ALA A 182 -10.35 5.95 -3.74
C ALA A 182 -9.70 5.09 -4.83
N THR A 183 -9.93 5.47 -6.06
CA THR A 183 -9.30 4.92 -7.26
C THR A 183 -8.89 6.06 -8.16
N ALA A 184 -7.78 5.88 -8.87
CA ALA A 184 -7.25 6.90 -9.77
C ALA A 184 -6.64 6.25 -11.02
N VAL A 185 -6.14 7.08 -11.89
CA VAL A 185 -5.29 6.69 -13.03
C VAL A 185 -3.88 7.16 -12.72
N ASP A 186 -2.92 6.26 -12.82
CA ASP A 186 -1.51 6.62 -12.66
C ASP A 186 -1.10 7.53 -13.83
N PRO A 187 -0.60 8.74 -13.55
CA PRO A 187 -0.22 9.67 -14.62
C PRO A 187 1.02 9.21 -15.40
N SER A 188 1.81 8.29 -14.85
CA SER A 188 3.06 7.84 -15.47
C SER A 188 2.84 6.83 -16.61
N ASP A 189 1.84 5.96 -16.47
CA ASP A 189 1.59 4.88 -17.44
C ASP A 189 0.12 4.72 -17.85
N GLY A 190 -0.78 5.51 -17.28
CA GLY A 190 -2.22 5.43 -17.52
C GLY A 190 -2.89 4.21 -16.85
N GLY A 191 -2.18 3.47 -16.01
CA GLY A 191 -2.70 2.32 -15.28
C GLY A 191 -3.76 2.72 -14.26
N LYS A 192 -4.71 1.84 -14.01
CA LYS A 192 -5.70 2.04 -12.95
C LYS A 192 -5.13 1.62 -11.61
N ILE A 193 -5.21 2.49 -10.64
CA ILE A 193 -4.67 2.27 -9.29
C ILE A 193 -5.75 2.36 -8.22
N SER A 194 -5.53 1.64 -7.15
CA SER A 194 -6.31 1.67 -5.90
C SER A 194 -5.55 2.45 -4.85
N LEU A 195 -6.20 3.42 -4.24
CA LEU A 195 -5.64 4.23 -3.17
C LEU A 195 -6.13 3.70 -1.83
N LEU A 196 -5.17 3.35 -0.99
CA LEU A 196 -5.39 2.76 0.32
C LEU A 196 -5.02 3.75 1.41
N HIS A 197 -5.82 3.79 2.47
CA HIS A 197 -5.62 4.69 3.60
C HIS A 197 -5.90 4.00 4.91
N ARG A 198 -5.09 4.31 5.92
CA ARG A 198 -5.30 3.92 7.31
C ARG A 198 -5.00 5.09 8.24
N PRO A 199 -5.99 5.62 9.01
CA PRO A 199 -5.71 6.53 10.10
C PRO A 199 -4.99 5.78 11.24
N LEU A 200 -3.95 6.37 11.81
CA LEU A 200 -3.24 5.85 12.97
C LEU A 200 -3.82 6.42 14.26
N GLY A 201 -3.81 5.62 15.32
CA GLY A 201 -4.34 6.02 16.61
C GLY A 201 -5.86 6.27 16.68
N LYS A 202 -6.58 6.01 15.60
CA LYS A 202 -8.05 6.13 15.51
C LYS A 202 -8.60 4.96 14.72
N GLU A 203 -9.69 4.39 15.17
CA GLU A 203 -10.44 3.44 14.37
C GLU A 203 -11.22 4.16 13.29
N THR A 204 -11.20 3.60 12.07
CA THR A 204 -12.09 4.05 11.01
C THR A 204 -13.52 3.75 11.40
N VAL A 205 -14.33 4.77 11.59
CA VAL A 205 -15.74 4.58 11.95
C VAL A 205 -16.49 4.04 10.74
N LEU A 206 -16.85 2.78 10.81
CA LEU A 206 -17.71 2.12 9.83
C LEU A 206 -19.17 2.27 10.27
N SER A 207 -20.04 2.58 9.33
CA SER A 207 -21.48 2.57 9.60
C SER A 207 -21.92 1.13 9.93
N CYS A 208 -22.63 0.97 11.04
CA CYS A 208 -23.29 -0.28 11.36
C CYS A 208 -24.47 -0.59 10.43
N PHE A 209 -24.86 0.34 9.60
CA PHE A 209 -25.98 0.19 8.66
C PHE A 209 -25.56 -0.63 7.45
N LYS A 210 -26.35 -1.64 7.14
CA LYS A 210 -26.27 -2.43 5.92
C LYS A 210 -26.69 -1.55 4.71
N PRO A 211 -26.17 -1.78 3.50
CA PRO A 211 -25.61 -3.09 3.11
C PRO A 211 -24.08 -3.15 3.18
N ARG A 212 -23.57 -4.37 3.39
CA ARG A 212 -22.20 -4.75 3.03
C ARG A 212 -22.24 -5.41 1.65
N ILE A 213 -21.35 -5.01 0.77
CA ILE A 213 -21.35 -5.44 -0.63
C ILE A 213 -20.01 -6.10 -0.93
N MET A 214 -20.02 -7.34 -1.39
CA MET A 214 -18.83 -8.02 -1.90
C MET A 214 -18.78 -7.86 -3.41
N LEU A 215 -17.68 -7.33 -3.93
CA LEU A 215 -17.43 -7.23 -5.37
C LEU A 215 -16.11 -7.90 -5.75
N PRO A 216 -16.07 -8.65 -6.87
CA PRO A 216 -14.80 -9.06 -7.46
C PRO A 216 -13.92 -7.85 -7.75
N PHE A 217 -12.61 -7.98 -7.47
CA PHE A 217 -11.68 -6.85 -7.58
C PHE A 217 -11.48 -6.34 -9.02
N ASP A 218 -11.79 -7.15 -10.01
CA ASP A 218 -11.75 -6.80 -11.44
C ASP A 218 -12.97 -6.00 -11.93
N ARG A 219 -14.00 -5.87 -11.11
CA ARG A 219 -15.20 -5.06 -11.42
C ARG A 219 -14.97 -3.57 -11.15
N PHE A 220 -14.00 -2.99 -11.86
CA PHE A 220 -13.48 -1.64 -11.60
C PHE A 220 -14.52 -0.56 -11.60
N GLU A 221 -15.43 -0.57 -12.58
CA GLU A 221 -16.50 0.47 -12.70
C GLU A 221 -17.52 0.38 -11.56
N LEU A 222 -17.85 -0.84 -11.11
CA LEU A 222 -18.73 -1.02 -9.96
C LEU A 222 -18.06 -0.56 -8.67
N ILE A 223 -16.78 -0.85 -8.51
CA ILE A 223 -15.96 -0.39 -7.37
C ILE A 223 -15.93 1.14 -7.35
N ASP A 224 -15.63 1.77 -8.48
CA ASP A 224 -15.61 3.24 -8.61
C ASP A 224 -16.98 3.84 -8.27
N GLY A 225 -18.07 3.20 -8.73
CA GLY A 225 -19.43 3.60 -8.42
C GLY A 225 -19.79 3.49 -6.94
N LEU A 226 -19.31 2.46 -6.23
CA LEU A 226 -19.50 2.31 -4.78
C LEU A 226 -18.71 3.36 -4.00
N ILE A 227 -17.43 3.56 -4.34
CA ILE A 227 -16.58 4.57 -3.70
C ILE A 227 -17.21 5.96 -3.87
N GLY A 228 -17.68 6.29 -5.07
CA GLY A 228 -18.38 7.55 -5.32
C GLY A 228 -19.69 7.75 -4.53
N ARG A 229 -20.22 6.68 -3.92
CA ARG A 229 -21.39 6.72 -3.02
C ARG A 229 -21.01 6.68 -1.53
N GLY A 230 -19.74 6.80 -1.19
CA GLY A 230 -19.24 6.81 0.18
C GLY A 230 -18.96 5.43 0.78
N PHE A 231 -18.93 4.38 -0.06
CA PHE A 231 -18.46 3.09 0.38
C PHE A 231 -16.93 3.03 0.33
N VAL A 232 -16.35 2.25 1.24
CA VAL A 232 -14.93 1.94 1.24
C VAL A 232 -14.74 0.43 1.30
N GLY A 233 -13.72 -0.08 0.61
CA GLY A 233 -13.31 -1.46 0.74
C GLY A 233 -12.65 -1.65 2.11
N ILE A 234 -13.10 -2.65 2.86
CA ILE A 234 -12.68 -2.90 4.24
C ILE A 234 -12.04 -4.26 4.45
N ASP A 235 -12.18 -5.15 3.51
CA ASP A 235 -11.62 -6.50 3.59
C ASP A 235 -11.43 -7.09 2.19
N PHE A 236 -10.53 -8.06 2.09
CA PHE A 236 -10.21 -8.77 0.84
C PHE A 236 -10.28 -10.28 1.03
N ASN A 237 -11.21 -10.90 0.34
CA ASN A 237 -11.32 -12.35 0.31
C ASN A 237 -10.29 -12.94 -0.66
N ARG A 238 -9.30 -13.65 -0.14
CA ARG A 238 -8.20 -14.24 -0.94
C ARG A 238 -8.67 -15.36 -1.86
N GLU A 239 -9.69 -16.10 -1.49
CA GLU A 239 -10.19 -17.24 -2.26
C GLU A 239 -10.93 -16.76 -3.51
N THR A 240 -11.82 -15.79 -3.35
CA THR A 240 -12.63 -15.26 -4.45
C THR A 240 -11.98 -14.08 -5.18
N GLY A 241 -10.96 -13.45 -4.59
CA GLY A 241 -10.39 -12.20 -5.06
C GLY A 241 -11.36 -11.02 -4.97
N GLY A 242 -12.33 -11.10 -4.05
CA GLY A 242 -13.34 -10.06 -3.86
C GLY A 242 -12.98 -9.07 -2.76
N VAL A 243 -13.45 -7.83 -2.90
CA VAL A 243 -13.36 -6.79 -1.88
C VAL A 243 -14.71 -6.60 -1.22
N LEU A 244 -14.74 -6.61 0.11
CA LEU A 244 -15.91 -6.28 0.91
C LEU A 244 -15.99 -4.78 1.12
N PHE A 245 -17.10 -4.19 0.69
CA PHE A 245 -17.38 -2.75 0.86
C PHE A 245 -18.38 -2.51 1.98
N ALA A 246 -18.14 -1.44 2.74
CA ALA A 246 -19.08 -0.91 3.72
C ALA A 246 -19.12 0.62 3.60
N HIS A 247 -20.24 1.21 3.98
CA HIS A 247 -20.34 2.66 4.08
C HIS A 247 -19.51 3.16 5.26
N SER A 248 -18.75 4.23 5.08
CA SER A 248 -17.93 4.82 6.14
C SER A 248 -18.26 6.27 6.38
N SER A 249 -18.70 6.58 7.60
CA SER A 249 -18.91 7.96 8.04
C SER A 249 -17.60 8.74 8.14
N TYR A 250 -16.48 8.06 8.35
CA TYR A 250 -15.17 8.72 8.39
C TYR A 250 -14.85 9.43 7.09
N TYR A 251 -15.09 8.76 5.96
CA TYR A 251 -14.78 9.32 4.63
C TYR A 251 -15.90 10.22 4.09
N THR A 252 -17.15 10.06 4.54
CA THR A 252 -18.29 10.87 4.07
C THR A 252 -18.49 12.16 4.85
N ASN A 253 -18.21 12.16 6.16
CA ASN A 253 -18.48 13.31 7.02
C ASN A 253 -17.32 14.30 7.12
N LYS A 254 -16.13 13.90 6.72
CA LYS A 254 -14.95 14.75 6.82
C LYS A 254 -14.46 15.32 5.49
N GLY A 255 -15.37 15.90 4.78
CA GLY A 255 -15.02 16.61 3.57
C GLY A 255 -15.02 15.69 2.43
N ARG A 256 -15.97 14.94 2.46
CA ARG A 256 -16.37 14.49 1.17
C ARG A 256 -15.26 14.54 0.23
N THR A 257 -14.59 13.61 0.31
CA THR A 257 -13.78 13.24 -0.65
C THR A 257 -14.25 13.50 -1.96
N ILE A 258 -13.87 14.32 -2.23
CA ILE A 258 -14.07 15.17 -3.21
C ILE A 258 -14.15 14.62 -4.56
N ASP A 259 -13.35 13.79 -4.85
CA ASP A 259 -13.28 13.33 -6.21
C ASP A 259 -14.34 12.30 -6.54
N GLY A 260 -14.84 11.55 -5.60
CA GLY A 260 -16.01 10.71 -5.83
C GLY A 260 -17.27 11.51 -6.18
N ILE A 261 -17.44 12.66 -5.58
CA ILE A 261 -18.58 13.55 -5.90
C ILE A 261 -18.29 14.41 -7.13
N GLN A 262 -17.06 14.86 -7.30
CA GLN A 262 -16.67 15.56 -8.53
C GLN A 262 -16.68 14.62 -9.73
N LEU A 263 -16.27 13.38 -9.61
CA LEU A 263 -16.46 12.36 -10.64
C LEU A 263 -17.94 12.12 -10.97
N LEU A 264 -18.81 12.09 -9.97
CA LEU A 264 -20.25 11.99 -10.20
C LEU A 264 -20.84 13.28 -10.82
N GLN A 265 -20.32 14.44 -10.45
CA GLN A 265 -20.73 15.71 -11.05
C GLN A 265 -20.17 15.87 -12.47
N GLN A 266 -18.93 15.48 -12.71
CA GLN A 266 -18.34 15.45 -14.04
C GLN A 266 -19.03 14.42 -14.94
N ARG A 267 -19.38 13.24 -14.43
CA ARG A 267 -20.15 12.24 -15.18
C ARG A 267 -21.58 12.70 -15.49
N LYS A 268 -22.22 13.46 -14.59
CA LYS A 268 -23.51 14.11 -14.88
C LYS A 268 -23.40 15.18 -15.96
N MET A 269 -22.29 15.92 -15.98
CA MET A 269 -22.06 16.93 -17.04
C MET A 269 -21.69 16.29 -18.38
N VAL A 270 -21.15 15.10 -18.42
CA VAL A 270 -20.82 14.36 -19.66
C VAL A 270 -21.97 13.49 -20.16
N GLY A 271 -23.13 13.53 -19.50
CA GLY A 271 -24.35 12.86 -20.03
C GLY A 271 -24.33 11.33 -19.94
N MET A 272 -23.47 10.74 -19.12
CA MET A 272 -23.50 9.30 -18.85
C MET A 272 -24.47 9.03 -17.70
N SER A 273 -25.70 8.69 -18.04
CA SER A 273 -26.65 8.08 -17.12
C SER A 273 -26.22 6.66 -16.79
N LEU A 274 -26.31 6.33 -15.53
CA LEU A 274 -26.16 4.96 -15.02
C LEU A 274 -27.24 4.03 -15.60
#